data_508d715565391a0c079f540e15899d57
#
_entry.id   508d715565391a0c079f540e15899d57
#
_cell.length_a   1.000
_cell.length_b   1.000
_cell.length_c   1.000
_cell.angle_alpha   90.00
_cell.angle_beta   90.00
_cell.angle_gamma   90.00
#
_symmetry.space_group_name_H-M   'P 1'
#
loop_
_entity.id
_entity.type
_entity.pdbx_description
1 polymer ?
#
loop_
_entity_poly.entity_id
_entity_poly.type
_entity_poly.pdbx_seq_one_letter_code
_entity_poly.pdbx_strand_id
1 'polypeptide(L)'
;MQQTNRSRHRHMTSFQVISLGFLSVILLGSLLLMLPIATKSGQCTSFLDALFTATSAVCVTGLIINDTATYWSLFGQGVILLLIQIGGMGIITIAIAIAVVSERKIGLMQRSTMQEAISAPTVGGIVRRTQFIIRTTILI
;
A
#
# COMPACT_ATOMS: atom_id res chain seq x y z
N MET A 1 0.12 1.21 -50.77
CA MET A 1 0.36 0.28 -49.64
C MET A 1 1.10 1.04 -48.57
N GLN A 2 0.36 1.67 -47.64
CA GLN A 2 0.93 2.31 -46.46
C GLN A 2 0.69 1.37 -45.28
N GLN A 3 1.74 0.71 -44.83
CA GLN A 3 1.73 -0.01 -43.59
C GLN A 3 1.79 1.04 -42.44
N THR A 4 0.68 1.33 -41.87
CA THR A 4 0.58 2.07 -40.63
C THR A 4 1.22 1.21 -39.53
N ASN A 5 2.43 1.56 -39.16
CA ASN A 5 3.13 1.07 -37.99
C ASN A 5 2.33 1.48 -36.74
N ARG A 6 1.36 0.65 -36.36
CA ARG A 6 0.62 0.78 -35.10
C ARG A 6 1.60 0.45 -33.98
N SER A 7 2.31 1.43 -33.51
CA SER A 7 2.99 1.37 -32.23
C SER A 7 1.93 0.99 -31.18
N ARG A 8 1.94 -0.27 -30.79
CA ARG A 8 1.19 -0.81 -29.66
C ARG A 8 1.69 -0.13 -28.39
N HIS A 9 1.24 1.08 -28.13
CA HIS A 9 1.20 1.59 -26.79
C HIS A 9 0.30 0.64 -26.00
N ARG A 10 0.89 -0.33 -25.33
CA ARG A 10 0.23 -1.09 -24.28
C ARG A 10 -0.17 -0.06 -23.23
N HIS A 11 -1.40 0.41 -23.33
CA HIS A 11 -2.04 1.07 -22.20
C HIS A 11 -2.08 0.06 -21.07
N MET A 12 -1.08 0.11 -20.20
CA MET A 12 -1.10 -0.65 -18.96
C MET A 12 -2.37 -0.23 -18.24
N THR A 13 -3.26 -1.17 -18.04
CA THR A 13 -4.50 -0.93 -17.33
C THR A 13 -4.13 -0.39 -15.95
N SER A 14 -4.80 0.65 -15.46
CA SER A 14 -4.53 1.26 -14.15
C SER A 14 -4.40 0.21 -13.04
N PHE A 15 -5.13 -0.87 -13.15
CA PHE A 15 -5.05 -2.03 -12.27
C PHE A 15 -3.67 -2.73 -12.30
N GLN A 16 -3.07 -2.88 -13.47
CA GLN A 16 -1.74 -3.50 -13.60
C GLN A 16 -0.65 -2.63 -12.98
N VAL A 17 -0.74 -1.32 -13.12
CA VAL A 17 0.22 -0.38 -12.52
C VAL A 17 0.15 -0.45 -10.99
N ILE A 18 -1.06 -0.51 -10.43
CA ILE A 18 -1.28 -0.62 -8.99
C ILE A 18 -0.74 -1.95 -8.46
N SER A 19 -1.07 -3.07 -9.11
CA SER A 19 -0.59 -4.40 -8.71
C SER A 19 0.94 -4.49 -8.77
N LEU A 20 1.55 -3.94 -9.82
CA LEU A 20 2.99 -3.91 -9.97
C LEU A 20 3.65 -3.03 -8.90
N GLY A 21 3.03 -1.91 -8.56
CA GLY A 21 3.47 -1.05 -7.47
C GLY A 21 3.49 -1.76 -6.14
N PHE A 22 2.42 -2.47 -5.78
CA PHE A 22 2.35 -3.26 -4.54
C PHE A 22 3.40 -4.38 -4.51
N LEU A 23 3.55 -5.10 -5.62
CA LEU A 23 4.56 -6.15 -5.73
C LEU A 23 5.97 -5.59 -5.54
N SER A 24 6.26 -4.44 -6.15
CA SER A 24 7.55 -3.75 -6.02
C SER A 24 7.83 -3.35 -4.56
N VAL A 25 6.84 -2.80 -3.86
CA VAL A 25 6.96 -2.43 -2.44
C VAL A 25 7.22 -3.66 -1.56
N ILE A 26 6.52 -4.77 -1.81
CA ILE A 26 6.72 -6.03 -1.08
C ILE A 26 8.14 -6.56 -1.28
N LEU A 27 8.63 -6.59 -2.52
CA LEU A 27 9.97 -7.07 -2.83
C LEU A 27 11.06 -6.18 -2.21
N LEU A 28 10.93 -4.87 -2.30
CA LEU A 28 11.85 -3.93 -1.65
C LEU A 28 11.83 -4.08 -0.14
N GLY A 29 10.65 -4.19 0.46
CA GLY A 29 10.48 -4.42 1.90
C GLY A 29 11.14 -5.73 2.36
N SER A 30 10.96 -6.81 1.61
CA SER A 30 11.57 -8.10 1.93
C SER A 30 13.10 -8.03 1.86
N LEU A 31 13.67 -7.35 0.86
CA LEU A 31 15.12 -7.15 0.74
C LEU A 31 15.66 -6.35 1.93
N LEU A 32 14.98 -5.29 2.36
CA LEU A 32 15.39 -4.51 3.52
C LEU A 32 15.32 -5.33 4.82
N LEU A 33 14.31 -6.18 4.96
CA LEU A 33 14.17 -7.06 6.12
C LEU A 33 15.17 -8.22 6.15
N MET A 34 15.75 -8.60 5.01
CA MET A 34 16.83 -9.59 4.95
C MET A 34 18.17 -9.07 5.48
N LEU A 35 18.33 -7.76 5.57
CA LEU A 35 19.58 -7.18 6.05
C LEU A 35 19.84 -7.59 7.51
N PRO A 36 21.08 -7.91 7.86
CA PRO A 36 21.44 -8.26 9.25
C PRO A 36 21.20 -7.11 10.23
N ILE A 37 21.13 -5.88 9.77
CA ILE A 37 20.79 -4.70 10.58
C ILE A 37 19.31 -4.72 10.99
N ALA A 38 18.44 -5.40 10.24
CA ALA A 38 17.03 -5.48 10.54
C ALA A 38 16.71 -6.40 11.71
N THR A 39 17.61 -7.32 12.07
CA THR A 39 17.46 -8.26 13.20
C THR A 39 18.30 -7.84 14.40
N LYS A 40 17.81 -8.11 15.60
CA LYS A 40 18.58 -7.86 16.84
C LYS A 40 19.77 -8.79 17.00
N SER A 41 19.67 -10.01 16.47
CA SER A 41 20.75 -11.01 16.50
C SER A 41 21.84 -10.77 15.47
N GLY A 42 21.65 -9.82 14.52
CA GLY A 42 22.58 -9.57 13.43
C GLY A 42 22.65 -10.69 12.39
N GLN A 43 21.75 -11.64 12.44
CA GLN A 43 21.65 -12.74 11.47
C GLN A 43 20.76 -12.36 10.32
N CYS A 44 21.08 -12.84 9.12
CA CYS A 44 20.22 -12.66 7.95
C CYS A 44 18.94 -13.47 8.12
N THR A 45 17.80 -12.82 7.96
CA THR A 45 16.49 -13.49 7.94
C THR A 45 16.35 -14.31 6.67
N SER A 46 15.72 -15.48 6.76
CA SER A 46 15.34 -16.27 5.58
C SER A 46 14.52 -15.41 4.61
N PHE A 47 14.76 -15.57 3.31
CA PHE A 47 14.00 -14.86 2.27
C PHE A 47 12.49 -15.08 2.41
N LEU A 48 12.07 -16.30 2.72
CA LEU A 48 10.66 -16.64 2.90
C LEU A 48 10.04 -15.91 4.10
N ASP A 49 10.74 -15.83 5.22
CA ASP A 49 10.26 -15.13 6.41
C ASP A 49 10.21 -13.63 6.20
N ALA A 50 11.21 -13.06 5.53
CA ALA A 50 11.24 -11.65 5.16
C ALA A 50 10.13 -11.30 4.18
N LEU A 51 9.91 -12.14 3.16
CA LEU A 51 8.85 -11.97 2.17
C LEU A 51 7.46 -12.08 2.80
N PHE A 52 7.26 -13.07 3.66
CA PHE A 52 6.01 -13.24 4.39
C PHE A 52 5.70 -12.04 5.27
N THR A 53 6.69 -11.58 6.04
CA THR A 53 6.54 -10.41 6.93
C THR A 53 6.25 -9.14 6.13
N ALA A 54 6.97 -8.91 5.02
CA ALA A 54 6.74 -7.77 4.15
C ALA A 54 5.34 -7.81 3.51
N THR A 55 4.91 -8.97 3.01
CA THR A 55 3.58 -9.16 2.43
C THR A 55 2.49 -8.93 3.48
N SER A 56 2.66 -9.49 4.67
CA SER A 56 1.74 -9.32 5.79
C SER A 56 1.61 -7.85 6.21
N ALA A 57 2.72 -7.13 6.23
CA ALA A 57 2.75 -5.70 6.56
C ALA A 57 2.04 -4.86 5.50
N VAL A 58 2.35 -5.07 4.22
CA VAL A 58 1.74 -4.32 3.10
C VAL A 58 0.25 -4.63 2.96
N CYS A 59 -0.15 -5.89 3.13
CA CYS A 59 -1.57 -6.28 3.10
C CYS A 59 -2.32 -5.96 4.40
N VAL A 60 -1.63 -5.42 5.42
CA VAL A 60 -2.20 -5.07 6.73
C VAL A 60 -2.89 -6.28 7.41
N THR A 61 -2.45 -7.48 7.10
CA THR A 61 -3.01 -8.72 7.70
C THR A 61 -2.55 -8.93 9.14
N GLY A 62 -1.36 -8.43 9.50
CA GLY A 62 -0.83 -8.53 10.86
C GLY A 62 -0.36 -9.91 11.26
N LEU A 63 -0.20 -10.83 10.30
CA LEU A 63 0.35 -12.15 10.57
C LEU A 63 1.86 -12.07 10.80
N ILE A 64 2.34 -12.73 11.83
CA ILE A 64 3.74 -12.75 12.22
C ILE A 64 4.26 -14.19 12.28
N ILE A 65 5.47 -14.41 11.76
CA ILE A 65 6.22 -15.66 11.95
C ILE A 65 7.12 -15.51 13.19
N ASN A 66 7.81 -14.38 13.27
CA ASN A 66 8.70 -14.05 14.37
C ASN A 66 8.12 -12.89 15.18
N ASP A 67 8.29 -12.92 16.48
CA ASP A 67 7.83 -11.84 17.35
C ASP A 67 8.49 -10.51 16.97
N THR A 68 7.67 -9.55 16.60
CA THR A 68 8.13 -8.25 16.12
C THR A 68 8.93 -7.48 17.15
N ALA A 69 8.62 -7.64 18.43
CA ALA A 69 9.28 -6.91 19.50
C ALA A 69 10.67 -7.47 19.84
N THR A 70 10.84 -8.79 19.76
CA THR A 70 12.06 -9.46 20.20
C THR A 70 13.01 -9.78 19.06
N TYR A 71 12.51 -10.12 17.90
CA TYR A 71 13.31 -10.55 16.74
C TYR A 71 13.86 -9.38 15.94
N TRP A 72 13.02 -8.37 15.65
CA TRP A 72 13.40 -7.25 14.81
C TRP A 72 14.09 -6.13 15.60
N SER A 73 15.13 -5.55 15.01
CA SER A 73 15.77 -4.34 15.54
C SER A 73 14.85 -3.12 15.35
N LEU A 74 15.20 -1.98 15.94
CA LEU A 74 14.50 -0.72 15.70
C LEU A 74 14.40 -0.36 14.21
N PHE A 75 15.45 -0.69 13.43
CA PHE A 75 15.45 -0.51 12.00
C PHE A 75 14.43 -1.42 11.31
N GLY A 76 14.41 -2.72 11.64
CA GLY A 76 13.44 -3.68 11.11
C GLY A 76 12.00 -3.31 11.46
N GLN A 77 11.76 -2.90 12.70
CA GLN A 77 10.44 -2.41 13.13
C GLN A 77 10.01 -1.15 12.36
N GLY A 78 10.94 -0.22 12.12
CA GLY A 78 10.69 0.97 11.32
C GLY A 78 10.30 0.64 9.87
N VAL A 79 10.99 -0.32 9.26
CA VAL A 79 10.66 -0.81 7.91
C VAL A 79 9.27 -1.43 7.88
N ILE A 80 8.92 -2.28 8.85
CA ILE A 80 7.60 -2.90 8.96
C ILE A 80 6.51 -1.83 9.10
N LEU A 81 6.71 -0.82 9.95
CA LEU A 81 5.78 0.30 10.10
C LEU A 81 5.57 1.08 8.82
N LEU A 82 6.65 1.36 8.07
CA LEU A 82 6.55 2.01 6.77
C LEU A 82 5.77 1.17 5.76
N LEU A 83 5.99 -0.14 5.73
CA LEU A 83 5.26 -1.05 4.86
C LEU A 83 3.76 -1.08 5.18
N ILE A 84 3.40 -1.12 6.46
CA ILE A 84 2.00 -1.04 6.91
C ILE A 84 1.37 0.31 6.49
N GLN A 85 2.11 1.39 6.63
CA GLN A 85 1.63 2.72 6.27
C GLN A 85 1.37 2.84 4.76
N ILE A 86 2.32 2.38 3.94
CA ILE A 86 2.18 2.38 2.48
C ILE A 86 1.04 1.46 2.05
N GLY A 87 0.94 0.26 2.63
CA GLY A 87 -0.11 -0.70 2.34
C GLY A 87 -1.49 -0.20 2.72
N GLY A 88 -1.64 0.33 3.91
CA GLY A 88 -2.92 0.87 4.39
C GLY A 88 -3.43 2.04 3.55
N MET A 89 -2.57 3.00 3.23
CA MET A 89 -2.92 4.10 2.33
C MET A 89 -3.25 3.62 0.91
N GLY A 90 -2.51 2.63 0.41
CA GLY A 90 -2.72 2.06 -0.92
C GLY A 90 -4.10 1.40 -1.05
N ILE A 91 -4.54 0.63 -0.05
CA ILE A 91 -5.85 -0.03 -0.05
C ILE A 91 -6.98 0.99 -0.10
N ILE A 92 -6.89 2.07 0.68
CA ILE A 92 -7.88 3.15 0.68
C ILE A 92 -7.93 3.83 -0.70
N THR A 93 -6.77 4.10 -1.30
CA THR A 93 -6.67 4.72 -2.64
C THR A 93 -7.30 3.83 -3.70
N ILE A 94 -7.07 2.53 -3.67
CA ILE A 94 -7.68 1.56 -4.59
C ILE A 94 -9.19 1.52 -4.41
N ALA A 95 -9.67 1.48 -3.17
CA ALA A 95 -11.10 1.47 -2.88
C ALA A 95 -11.79 2.73 -3.44
N ILE A 96 -11.19 3.89 -3.25
CA ILE A 96 -11.69 5.16 -3.83
C ILE A 96 -11.64 5.13 -5.35
N ALA A 97 -10.55 4.65 -5.94
CA ALA A 97 -10.42 4.54 -7.41
C ALA A 97 -11.47 3.63 -8.02
N ILE A 98 -11.75 2.48 -7.40
CA ILE A 98 -12.82 1.56 -7.84
C ILE A 98 -14.18 2.23 -7.71
N ALA A 99 -14.45 2.94 -6.62
CA ALA A 99 -15.69 3.66 -6.41
C ALA A 99 -15.92 4.73 -7.50
N VAL A 100 -14.89 5.54 -7.79
CA VAL A 100 -14.94 6.59 -8.82
C VAL A 100 -15.12 6.01 -10.22
N VAL A 101 -14.45 4.91 -10.54
CA VAL A 101 -14.60 4.24 -11.85
C VAL A 101 -15.99 3.59 -11.97
N SER A 102 -16.50 3.03 -10.87
CA SER A 102 -17.84 2.46 -10.83
C SER A 102 -18.93 3.52 -11.01
N GLU A 103 -18.73 4.72 -10.47
CA GLU A 103 -19.67 5.85 -10.65
C GLU A 103 -19.81 6.30 -12.11
N ARG A 104 -18.77 6.15 -12.92
CA ARG A 104 -18.84 6.51 -14.34
C ARG A 104 -19.82 5.64 -15.16
N LYS A 105 -20.18 4.46 -14.64
CA LYS A 105 -21.11 3.53 -15.29
C LYS A 105 -22.55 3.63 -14.77
N ILE A 106 -22.75 4.32 -13.68
CA ILE A 106 -24.08 4.46 -13.06
C ILE A 106 -24.58 5.87 -13.32
N GLY A 107 -25.70 5.95 -14.05
CA GLY A 107 -26.28 7.20 -14.56
C GLY A 107 -26.56 8.24 -13.46
N LEU A 108 -26.69 9.48 -13.91
CA LEU A 108 -26.87 10.74 -13.17
C LEU A 108 -27.86 10.72 -11.97
N MET A 109 -28.73 9.72 -11.87
CA MET A 109 -29.76 9.65 -10.84
C MET A 109 -29.28 9.17 -9.46
N GLN A 110 -28.13 8.46 -9.43
CA GLN A 110 -27.50 8.02 -8.17
C GLN A 110 -26.49 9.02 -7.62
N ARG A 111 -26.22 10.08 -8.37
CA ARG A 111 -25.25 11.13 -7.99
C ARG A 111 -25.70 11.90 -6.75
N SER A 112 -27.01 12.13 -6.57
CA SER A 112 -27.53 12.88 -5.43
C SER A 112 -27.51 12.07 -4.13
N THR A 113 -27.82 10.79 -4.20
CA THR A 113 -27.83 9.91 -3.01
C THR A 113 -26.45 9.55 -2.53
N MET A 114 -25.47 9.43 -3.47
CA MET A 114 -24.07 9.20 -3.12
C MET A 114 -23.35 10.46 -2.64
N GLN A 115 -23.74 11.65 -3.12
CA GLN A 115 -23.22 12.92 -2.57
C GLN A 115 -23.63 13.13 -1.10
N GLU A 116 -24.79 12.66 -0.69
CA GLU A 116 -25.22 12.70 0.70
C GLU A 116 -24.51 11.67 1.56
N ALA A 117 -24.21 10.48 1.04
CA ALA A 117 -23.43 9.46 1.72
C ALA A 117 -21.93 9.79 1.75
N ILE A 118 -21.44 10.57 0.77
CA ILE A 118 -20.06 11.11 0.65
C ILE A 118 -20.01 12.59 1.04
N SER A 119 -20.91 13.08 1.86
CA SER A 119 -20.60 14.29 2.64
C SER A 119 -19.50 13.99 3.68
N ALA A 120 -18.84 12.88 3.50
CA ALA A 120 -17.52 12.59 3.98
C ALA A 120 -16.51 13.56 3.38
N PRO A 121 -15.59 14.05 4.18
CA PRO A 121 -14.77 15.23 3.95
C PRO A 121 -14.03 15.17 2.61
N THR A 122 -14.03 16.29 1.91
CA THR A 122 -13.18 16.55 0.75
C THR A 122 -11.79 15.95 0.95
N VAL A 123 -11.22 15.42 -0.12
CA VAL A 123 -9.90 14.76 -0.16
C VAL A 123 -8.84 15.52 0.67
N GLY A 124 -8.93 16.85 0.74
CA GLY A 124 -8.10 17.68 1.60
C GLY A 124 -8.28 17.46 3.11
N GLY A 125 -9.46 17.04 3.56
CA GLY A 125 -9.72 16.71 4.96
C GLY A 125 -9.12 15.35 5.35
N ILE A 126 -9.08 14.40 4.41
CA ILE A 126 -8.48 13.06 4.64
C ILE A 126 -6.96 13.19 4.77
N VAL A 127 -6.32 13.95 3.88
CA VAL A 127 -4.87 14.19 3.93
C VAL A 127 -4.47 14.86 5.25
N ARG A 128 -5.26 15.84 5.70
CA ARG A 128 -5.00 16.56 6.97
C ARG A 128 -5.18 15.65 8.19
N ARG A 129 -6.18 14.76 8.18
CA ARG A 129 -6.38 13.76 9.25
C ARG A 129 -5.29 12.70 9.24
N THR A 130 -4.86 12.26 8.07
CA THR A 130 -3.78 11.28 7.93
C THR A 130 -2.45 11.86 8.45
N GLN A 131 -2.14 13.12 8.15
CA GLN A 131 -0.97 13.80 8.73
C GLN A 131 -1.06 13.91 10.26
N PHE A 132 -2.25 14.14 10.79
CA PHE A 132 -2.46 14.20 12.25
C PHE A 132 -2.25 12.81 12.89
N ILE A 133 -2.76 11.76 12.28
CA ILE A 133 -2.57 10.37 12.75
C ILE A 133 -1.10 9.97 12.70
N ILE A 134 -0.40 10.26 11.60
CA ILE A 134 1.04 10.00 11.46
C ILE A 134 1.81 10.73 12.56
N ARG A 135 1.51 12.02 12.79
CA ARG A 135 2.18 12.81 13.79
C ARG A 135 1.93 12.31 15.21
N THR A 136 0.72 11.84 15.49
CA THR A 136 0.36 11.25 16.78
C THR A 136 1.00 9.88 16.99
N THR A 137 1.08 9.05 15.94
CA THR A 137 1.71 7.72 16.00
C THR A 137 3.22 7.81 16.17
N ILE A 138 3.87 8.84 15.64
CA ILE A 138 5.32 9.07 15.82
C ILE A 138 5.62 9.61 17.23
N LEU A 139 4.67 10.34 17.85
CA LEU A 139 4.84 10.94 19.18
C LEU A 139 4.57 9.96 20.33
N ILE A 140 3.92 8.83 20.05
CA ILE A 140 3.68 7.75 21.02
C ILE A 140 4.74 6.67 20.83
#